data_0ca66c5aa2d92b3773aa4f8d6966337d
#
_entry.id   0ca66c5aa2d92b3773aa4f8d6966337d
#
_cell.length_a   1.000
_cell.length_b   1.000
_cell.length_c   1.000
_cell.angle_alpha   90.00
_cell.angle_beta   90.00
_cell.angle_gamma   90.00
#
_symmetry.space_group_name_H-M   'P 1'
#
loop_
_entity.id
_entity.type
_entity.pdbx_description
1 polymer ?
#
loop_
_entity_poly.entity_id
_entity_poly.type
_entity_poly.pdbx_seq_one_letter_code
_entity_poly.pdbx_strand_id
1 'polypeptide(L)'
;VKVREDDRRLICACIQINSSGETQVYCHSTAKEIKESGIKNRFEKRFEDKLTDVAKALHKKHGTKKYEKVLEKIGRLKEKYRRVARRYEITVETENGSANVSNINWKMKQIDDTNGYYVLRSSLTDRTETEIFDIFNMLLDLEDAFRSMKSELGLRPVHHQSEYRCDGH
;
A
#
# COMPACT_ATOMS: atom_id res chain seq x y z
N VAL A 1 3.78 5.64 23.96
CA VAL A 1 4.52 6.90 24.18
C VAL A 1 4.46 7.76 22.94
N LYS A 2 4.41 9.10 23.06
CA LYS A 2 4.62 10.03 21.97
C LYS A 2 6.13 10.17 21.73
N VAL A 3 6.59 9.85 20.54
CA VAL A 3 8.01 9.92 20.17
C VAL A 3 8.32 11.12 19.29
N ARG A 4 7.31 11.68 18.61
CA ARG A 4 7.43 12.90 17.82
C ARG A 4 6.07 13.61 17.72
N GLU A 5 6.08 14.92 17.88
CA GLU A 5 4.91 15.78 17.67
C GLU A 5 5.38 17.07 17.02
N ASP A 6 4.85 17.38 15.86
CA ASP A 6 4.97 18.65 15.16
C ASP A 6 3.61 19.06 14.58
N ASP A 7 3.48 20.28 14.02
CA ASP A 7 2.20 20.86 13.55
C ASP A 7 1.38 19.93 12.62
N ARG A 8 2.00 18.92 12.02
CA ARG A 8 1.36 18.04 11.03
C ARG A 8 1.56 16.56 11.30
N ARG A 9 2.35 16.18 12.31
CA ARG A 9 2.71 14.78 12.57
C ARG A 9 2.66 14.48 14.05
N LEU A 10 1.86 13.49 14.39
CA LEU A 10 1.94 12.83 15.68
C LEU A 10 2.41 11.39 15.43
N ILE A 11 3.48 10.99 16.10
CA ILE A 11 3.97 9.62 16.08
C ILE A 11 3.94 9.08 17.50
N CYS A 12 3.19 8.02 17.68
CA CYS A 12 3.12 7.26 18.92
C CYS A 12 3.83 5.93 18.72
N ALA A 13 4.54 5.46 19.74
CA ALA A 13 5.24 4.20 19.73
C ALA A 13 5.01 3.41 21.01
N CYS A 14 5.07 2.08 20.91
CA CYS A 14 5.18 1.18 22.05
C CYS A 14 6.21 0.08 21.76
N ILE A 15 6.95 -0.33 22.78
CA ILE A 15 8.01 -1.33 22.68
C ILE A 15 7.51 -2.68 23.16
N GLN A 16 7.96 -3.72 22.49
CA GLN A 16 7.75 -5.11 22.89
C GLN A 16 9.02 -5.93 22.54
N ILE A 17 9.41 -6.80 23.44
CA ILE A 17 10.47 -7.77 23.15
C ILE A 17 9.79 -9.09 22.76
N ASN A 18 10.13 -9.61 21.59
CA ASN A 18 9.56 -10.87 21.12
C ASN A 18 10.23 -12.08 21.80
N SER A 19 9.71 -13.28 21.54
CA SER A 19 10.23 -14.54 22.11
C SER A 19 11.68 -14.88 21.68
N SER A 20 12.18 -14.26 20.62
CA SER A 20 13.57 -14.42 20.14
C SER A 20 14.53 -13.37 20.72
N GLY A 21 14.07 -12.52 21.66
CA GLY A 21 14.88 -11.47 22.28
C GLY A 21 15.10 -10.23 21.40
N GLU A 22 14.36 -10.11 20.29
CA GLU A 22 14.44 -8.95 19.41
C GLU A 22 13.45 -7.87 19.88
N THR A 23 13.89 -6.64 19.90
CA THR A 23 13.05 -5.49 20.21
C THR A 23 12.24 -5.06 19.01
N GLN A 24 10.94 -4.95 19.20
CA GLN A 24 9.98 -4.45 18.21
C GLN A 24 9.32 -3.18 18.74
N VAL A 25 9.42 -2.10 17.97
CA VAL A 25 8.75 -0.83 18.26
C VAL A 25 7.61 -0.63 17.27
N TYR A 26 6.40 -0.73 17.77
CA TYR A 26 5.17 -0.51 17.00
C TYR A 26 4.88 0.98 16.98
N CYS A 27 4.95 1.57 15.79
CA CYS A 27 4.73 2.99 15.60
C CYS A 27 3.41 3.24 14.86
N HIS A 28 2.73 4.32 15.22
CA HIS A 28 1.61 4.87 14.48
C HIS A 28 1.88 6.33 14.13
N SER A 29 1.79 6.67 12.86
CA SER A 29 1.99 8.02 12.33
C SER A 29 0.73 8.55 11.66
N THR A 30 0.21 9.67 12.16
CA THR A 30 -0.99 10.33 11.59
C THR A 30 -0.78 10.78 10.14
N ALA A 31 0.39 11.30 9.82
CA ALA A 31 0.69 11.73 8.45
C ALA A 31 0.73 10.54 7.47
N LYS A 32 1.27 9.38 7.91
CA LYS A 32 1.28 8.15 7.13
C LYS A 32 -0.14 7.60 6.96
N GLU A 33 -0.94 7.61 8.03
CA GLU A 33 -2.35 7.19 8.00
C GLU A 33 -3.16 8.00 6.98
N ILE A 34 -3.08 9.33 7.00
CA ILE A 34 -3.77 10.22 6.05
C ILE A 34 -3.35 9.90 4.61
N LYS A 35 -2.04 9.72 4.38
CA LYS A 35 -1.50 9.40 3.05
C LYS A 35 -2.01 8.04 2.56
N GLU A 36 -1.92 7.00 3.38
CA GLU A 36 -2.33 5.64 3.03
C GLU A 36 -3.84 5.54 2.81
N SER A 37 -4.63 6.17 3.68
CA SER A 37 -6.09 6.27 3.54
C SER A 37 -6.48 7.01 2.26
N GLY A 38 -5.83 8.11 1.92
CA GLY A 38 -6.07 8.82 0.67
C GLY A 38 -5.73 7.99 -0.58
N ILE A 39 -4.65 7.21 -0.54
CA ILE A 39 -4.30 6.28 -1.62
C ILE A 39 -5.37 5.17 -1.72
N LYS A 40 -5.73 4.56 -0.60
CA LYS A 40 -6.73 3.50 -0.51
C LYS A 40 -8.07 3.97 -1.08
N ASN A 41 -8.60 5.10 -0.61
CA ASN A 41 -9.89 5.65 -1.04
C ASN A 41 -9.93 5.92 -2.56
N ARG A 42 -8.83 6.39 -3.14
CA ARG A 42 -8.72 6.58 -4.60
C ARG A 42 -8.81 5.26 -5.38
N PHE A 43 -8.17 4.20 -4.87
CA PHE A 43 -8.24 2.89 -5.52
C PHE A 43 -9.60 2.22 -5.32
N GLU A 44 -10.22 2.37 -4.16
CA GLU A 44 -11.58 1.89 -3.87
C GLU A 44 -12.57 2.54 -4.83
N LYS A 45 -12.56 3.87 -4.94
CA LYS A 45 -13.41 4.59 -5.88
C LYS A 45 -13.23 4.11 -7.33
N ARG A 46 -11.98 3.98 -7.79
CA ARG A 46 -11.71 3.49 -9.15
C ARG A 46 -12.21 2.06 -9.38
N PHE A 47 -12.14 1.21 -8.37
CA PHE A 47 -12.65 -0.15 -8.44
C PHE A 47 -14.17 -0.18 -8.51
N GLU A 48 -14.85 0.58 -7.67
CA GLU A 48 -16.31 0.73 -7.67
C GLU A 48 -16.84 1.34 -8.96
N ASP A 49 -16.17 2.38 -9.50
CA ASP A 49 -16.50 2.96 -10.79
C ASP A 49 -16.46 1.89 -11.90
N LYS A 50 -15.43 1.04 -11.88
CA LYS A 50 -15.31 -0.05 -12.86
C LYS A 50 -16.34 -1.17 -12.67
N LEU A 51 -16.70 -1.51 -11.44
CA LEU A 51 -17.80 -2.45 -11.18
C LEU A 51 -19.14 -1.86 -11.67
N THR A 52 -19.36 -0.59 -11.41
CA THR A 52 -20.53 0.16 -11.89
C THR A 52 -20.58 0.17 -13.43
N ASP A 53 -19.45 0.35 -14.12
CA ASP A 53 -19.37 0.27 -15.58
C ASP A 53 -19.79 -1.12 -16.10
N VAL A 54 -19.35 -2.20 -15.42
CA VAL A 54 -19.74 -3.57 -15.77
C VAL A 54 -21.24 -3.79 -15.52
N ALA A 55 -21.76 -3.33 -14.39
CA ALA A 55 -23.21 -3.42 -14.08
C ALA A 55 -24.06 -2.63 -15.09
N LYS A 56 -23.68 -1.40 -15.43
CA LYS A 56 -24.38 -0.59 -16.45
C LYS A 56 -24.36 -1.25 -17.84
N ALA A 57 -23.31 -2.01 -18.15
CA ALA A 57 -23.21 -2.71 -19.42
C ALA A 57 -24.27 -3.82 -19.57
N LEU A 58 -24.81 -4.37 -18.47
CA LEU A 58 -25.89 -5.37 -18.49
C LEU A 58 -27.17 -4.80 -19.15
N HIS A 59 -27.43 -3.52 -18.95
CA HIS A 59 -28.66 -2.86 -19.44
C HIS A 59 -28.51 -2.26 -20.85
N LYS A 60 -27.29 -2.29 -21.44
CA LYS A 60 -27.08 -1.80 -22.80
C LYS A 60 -27.50 -2.82 -23.86
N LYS A 61 -28.02 -2.36 -25.01
CA LYS A 61 -28.49 -3.22 -26.13
C LYS A 61 -27.42 -4.20 -26.62
N HIS A 62 -26.15 -3.77 -26.67
CA HIS A 62 -24.99 -4.59 -27.09
C HIS A 62 -24.03 -4.85 -25.92
N GLY A 63 -24.51 -4.80 -24.69
CA GLY A 63 -23.72 -5.03 -23.49
C GLY A 63 -23.40 -6.50 -23.24
N THR A 64 -22.37 -6.76 -22.49
CA THR A 64 -22.00 -8.14 -22.11
C THR A 64 -22.93 -8.62 -21.00
N LYS A 65 -23.78 -9.59 -21.29
CA LYS A 65 -24.78 -10.15 -20.35
C LYS A 65 -24.49 -11.60 -19.96
N LYS A 66 -23.73 -12.35 -20.79
CA LYS A 66 -23.42 -13.76 -20.54
C LYS A 66 -22.62 -13.91 -19.23
N TYR A 67 -23.08 -14.82 -18.37
CA TYR A 67 -22.52 -15.05 -17.02
C TYR A 67 -20.99 -15.24 -17.03
N GLU A 68 -20.48 -16.14 -17.88
CA GLU A 68 -19.05 -16.40 -17.98
C GLU A 68 -18.23 -15.18 -18.35
N LYS A 69 -18.70 -14.36 -19.31
CA LYS A 69 -18.03 -13.15 -19.74
C LYS A 69 -18.08 -12.04 -18.69
N VAL A 70 -19.15 -11.98 -17.89
CA VAL A 70 -19.26 -11.03 -16.78
C VAL A 70 -18.30 -11.45 -15.66
N LEU A 71 -18.25 -12.73 -15.31
CA LEU A 71 -17.29 -13.25 -14.33
C LEU A 71 -15.84 -13.01 -14.75
N GLU A 72 -15.53 -13.23 -16.03
CA GLU A 72 -14.20 -12.96 -16.58
C GLU A 72 -13.81 -11.47 -16.40
N LYS A 73 -14.72 -10.56 -16.71
CA LYS A 73 -14.49 -9.11 -16.50
C LYS A 73 -14.27 -8.76 -15.02
N ILE A 74 -15.10 -9.30 -14.14
CA ILE A 74 -14.95 -9.12 -12.69
C ILE A 74 -13.61 -9.73 -12.21
N GLY A 75 -13.23 -10.90 -12.73
CA GLY A 75 -11.94 -11.55 -12.44
C GLY A 75 -10.76 -10.66 -12.82
N ARG A 76 -10.75 -10.09 -14.03
CA ARG A 76 -9.72 -9.15 -14.48
C ARG A 76 -9.68 -7.88 -13.63
N LEU A 77 -10.82 -7.38 -13.18
CA LEU A 77 -10.88 -6.24 -12.26
C LEU A 77 -10.30 -6.59 -10.88
N LYS A 78 -10.64 -7.77 -10.35
CA LYS A 78 -10.09 -8.27 -9.08
C LYS A 78 -8.58 -8.43 -9.15
N GLU A 79 -8.05 -8.90 -10.25
CA GLU A 79 -6.61 -9.04 -10.47
C GLU A 79 -5.92 -7.67 -10.53
N LYS A 80 -6.45 -6.75 -11.34
CA LYS A 80 -5.92 -5.38 -11.48
C LYS A 80 -5.93 -4.60 -10.17
N TYR A 81 -6.96 -4.76 -9.34
CA TYR A 81 -7.14 -4.06 -8.07
C TYR A 81 -7.04 -5.02 -6.87
N ARG A 82 -6.11 -5.97 -6.92
CA ARG A 82 -6.02 -7.12 -5.99
C ARG A 82 -6.13 -6.74 -4.51
N ARG A 83 -5.48 -5.66 -4.08
CA ARG A 83 -5.51 -5.21 -2.67
C ARG A 83 -6.90 -4.73 -2.25
N VAL A 84 -7.55 -3.95 -3.11
CA VAL A 84 -8.88 -3.39 -2.87
C VAL A 84 -9.95 -4.47 -3.00
N ALA A 85 -9.88 -5.29 -4.05
CA ALA A 85 -10.88 -6.32 -4.35
C ALA A 85 -11.09 -7.33 -3.21
N ARG A 86 -10.06 -7.58 -2.39
CA ARG A 86 -10.15 -8.43 -1.19
C ARG A 86 -11.13 -7.90 -0.14
N ARG A 87 -11.36 -6.59 -0.14
CA ARG A 87 -12.28 -5.90 0.79
C ARG A 87 -13.73 -5.95 0.34
N TYR A 88 -14.00 -6.46 -0.87
CA TYR A 88 -15.34 -6.53 -1.43
C TYR A 88 -15.83 -7.97 -1.55
N GLU A 89 -17.08 -8.15 -1.22
CA GLU A 89 -17.85 -9.32 -1.57
C GLU A 89 -18.71 -8.94 -2.78
N ILE A 90 -18.57 -9.71 -3.87
CA ILE A 90 -19.25 -9.43 -5.13
C ILE A 90 -20.10 -10.64 -5.45
N THR A 91 -21.40 -10.43 -5.58
CA THR A 91 -22.40 -11.45 -5.96
C THR A 91 -22.96 -11.12 -7.34
N VAL A 92 -23.16 -12.14 -8.14
CA VAL A 92 -23.70 -12.05 -9.50
C VAL A 92 -24.97 -12.88 -9.55
N GLU A 93 -26.08 -12.22 -9.87
CA GLU A 93 -27.39 -12.82 -9.96
C GLU A 93 -27.74 -13.10 -11.43
N THR A 94 -28.33 -14.26 -11.70
CA THR A 94 -28.79 -14.66 -13.02
C THR A 94 -30.31 -14.69 -13.03
N GLU A 95 -30.90 -14.47 -14.20
CA GLU A 95 -32.34 -14.72 -14.39
C GLU A 95 -32.62 -16.22 -14.36
N ASN A 96 -33.74 -16.63 -13.76
CA ASN A 96 -34.11 -18.03 -13.63
C ASN A 96 -34.12 -18.72 -15.02
N GLY A 97 -33.26 -19.74 -15.17
CA GLY A 97 -33.13 -20.52 -16.40
C GLY A 97 -32.35 -19.84 -17.54
N SER A 98 -31.78 -18.66 -17.34
CA SER A 98 -31.00 -17.94 -18.34
C SER A 98 -29.49 -17.97 -18.01
N ALA A 99 -28.67 -18.07 -19.06
CA ALA A 99 -27.23 -17.87 -18.95
C ALA A 99 -26.80 -16.39 -18.85
N ASN A 100 -27.79 -15.48 -18.73
CA ASN A 100 -27.54 -14.05 -18.64
C ASN A 100 -27.58 -13.56 -17.19
N VAL A 101 -26.73 -12.59 -16.89
CA VAL A 101 -26.70 -11.90 -15.60
C VAL A 101 -27.78 -10.85 -15.56
N SER A 102 -28.59 -10.86 -14.50
CA SER A 102 -29.61 -9.85 -14.22
C SER A 102 -29.03 -8.69 -13.42
N ASN A 103 -28.22 -8.98 -12.40
CA ASN A 103 -27.68 -7.97 -11.50
C ASN A 103 -26.29 -8.34 -10.98
N ILE A 104 -25.54 -7.30 -10.55
CA ILE A 104 -24.26 -7.44 -9.88
C ILE A 104 -24.33 -6.59 -8.61
N ASN A 105 -24.21 -7.23 -7.47
CA ASN A 105 -24.18 -6.57 -6.17
C ASN A 105 -22.78 -6.67 -5.58
N TRP A 106 -22.35 -5.63 -4.87
CA TRP A 106 -21.09 -5.66 -4.12
C TRP A 106 -21.27 -4.98 -2.77
N LYS A 107 -20.59 -5.52 -1.78
CA LYS A 107 -20.58 -5.00 -0.42
C LYS A 107 -19.15 -4.95 0.09
N MET A 108 -18.79 -3.85 0.76
CA MET A 108 -17.51 -3.75 1.45
C MET A 108 -17.54 -4.59 2.72
N LYS A 109 -16.51 -5.41 2.91
CA LYS A 109 -16.27 -6.16 4.14
C LYS A 109 -15.70 -5.25 5.19
N GLN A 110 -16.11 -5.45 6.43
CA GLN A 110 -15.48 -4.80 7.57
C GLN A 110 -14.12 -5.47 7.82
N ILE A 111 -13.05 -4.76 7.54
CA ILE A 111 -11.66 -5.21 7.73
C ILE A 111 -10.96 -4.12 8.52
N ASP A 112 -10.27 -4.51 9.59
CA ASP A 112 -9.47 -3.60 10.40
C ASP A 112 -8.43 -2.89 9.55
N ASP A 113 -8.32 -1.59 9.75
CA ASP A 113 -7.44 -0.72 8.99
C ASP A 113 -6.12 -0.58 9.74
N THR A 114 -5.04 -0.98 9.09
CA THR A 114 -3.67 -0.86 9.63
C THR A 114 -2.93 0.33 9.07
N ASN A 115 -3.66 1.29 8.48
CA ASN A 115 -3.06 2.50 7.90
C ASN A 115 -2.33 3.30 9.00
N GLY A 116 -1.18 3.83 8.65
CA GLY A 116 -0.36 4.60 9.57
C GLY A 116 0.56 3.77 10.46
N TYR A 117 0.31 2.46 10.60
CA TYR A 117 1.13 1.60 11.43
C TYR A 117 2.37 1.09 10.69
N TYR A 118 3.46 0.92 11.44
CA TYR A 118 4.68 0.26 11.01
C TYR A 118 5.47 -0.24 12.22
N VAL A 119 6.40 -1.14 11.98
CA VAL A 119 7.21 -1.75 13.05
C VAL A 119 8.67 -1.51 12.74
N LEU A 120 9.40 -0.99 13.73
CA LEU A 120 10.86 -0.96 13.74
C LEU A 120 11.36 -2.19 14.48
N ARG A 121 12.38 -2.83 13.94
CA ARG A 121 13.00 -4.00 14.54
C ARG A 121 14.44 -3.66 14.89
N SER A 122 14.86 -4.01 16.09
CA SER A 122 16.20 -3.71 16.60
C SER A 122 16.75 -4.87 17.42
N SER A 123 18.03 -5.07 17.34
CA SER A 123 18.78 -5.96 18.26
C SER A 123 19.11 -5.29 19.59
N LEU A 124 18.88 -3.97 19.73
CA LEU A 124 19.11 -3.24 20.96
C LEU A 124 17.96 -3.50 21.93
N THR A 125 18.25 -4.07 23.08
CA THR A 125 17.24 -4.48 24.07
C THR A 125 17.17 -3.53 25.27
N ASP A 126 18.15 -2.65 25.41
CA ASP A 126 18.35 -1.72 26.54
C ASP A 126 17.94 -0.28 26.22
N ARG A 127 17.22 -0.08 25.10
CA ARG A 127 16.82 1.24 24.61
C ARG A 127 15.32 1.47 24.72
N THR A 128 14.96 2.72 24.95
CA THR A 128 13.57 3.18 24.94
C THR A 128 13.01 3.31 23.54
N GLU A 129 11.66 3.40 23.42
CA GLU A 129 10.97 3.64 22.15
C GLU A 129 11.50 4.88 21.43
N THR A 130 11.74 5.95 22.19
CA THR A 130 12.20 7.24 21.65
C THR A 130 13.62 7.11 21.10
N GLU A 131 14.54 6.48 21.85
CA GLU A 131 15.91 6.28 21.39
C GLU A 131 15.98 5.43 20.11
N ILE A 132 15.21 4.33 20.04
CA ILE A 132 15.17 3.49 18.83
C ILE A 132 14.58 4.27 17.66
N PHE A 133 13.55 5.08 17.90
CA PHE A 133 12.95 5.93 16.89
C PHE A 133 13.93 6.99 16.38
N ASP A 134 14.70 7.62 17.26
CA ASP A 134 15.70 8.63 16.89
C ASP A 134 16.85 8.03 16.09
N ILE A 135 17.33 6.84 16.48
CA ILE A 135 18.32 6.07 15.69
C ILE A 135 17.78 5.78 14.29
N PHE A 136 16.52 5.37 14.17
CA PHE A 136 15.90 5.12 12.87
C PHE A 136 15.83 6.39 12.01
N ASN A 137 15.44 7.54 12.58
CA ASN A 137 15.43 8.81 11.86
C ASN A 137 16.84 9.22 11.40
N MET A 138 17.84 9.06 12.24
CA MET A 138 19.25 9.33 11.87
C MET A 138 19.70 8.46 10.69
N LEU A 139 19.28 7.19 10.62
CA LEU A 139 19.58 6.34 9.47
C LEU A 139 18.88 6.84 8.19
N LEU A 140 17.65 7.33 8.29
CA LEU A 140 16.95 7.93 7.15
C LEU A 140 17.66 9.19 6.63
N ASP A 141 18.12 10.05 7.54
CA ASP A 141 18.88 11.25 7.19
C ASP A 141 20.20 10.91 6.48
N LEU A 142 20.87 9.85 6.93
CA LEU A 142 22.07 9.32 6.26
C LEU A 142 21.76 8.77 4.87
N GLU A 143 20.65 8.02 4.71
CA GLU A 143 20.22 7.54 3.39
C GLU A 143 19.91 8.69 2.43
N ASP A 144 19.28 9.75 2.90
CA ASP A 144 18.98 10.94 2.09
C ASP A 144 20.26 11.69 1.72
N ALA A 145 21.22 11.83 2.64
CA ALA A 145 22.53 12.40 2.36
C ALA A 145 23.28 11.59 1.27
N PHE A 146 23.32 10.25 1.39
CA PHE A 146 23.91 9.40 0.36
C PHE A 146 23.19 9.48 -0.98
N ARG A 147 21.86 9.62 -0.98
CA ARG A 147 21.05 9.78 -2.19
C ARG A 147 21.42 11.08 -2.90
N SER A 148 21.50 12.19 -2.16
CA SER A 148 21.91 13.50 -2.69
C SER A 148 23.33 13.45 -3.25
N MET A 149 24.27 12.84 -2.54
CA MET A 149 25.65 12.64 -3.04
C MET A 149 25.67 11.89 -4.37
N LYS A 150 24.88 10.82 -4.48
CA LYS A 150 24.82 10.01 -5.71
C LYS A 150 24.16 10.72 -6.88
N SER A 151 23.14 11.54 -6.62
CA SER A 151 22.34 12.18 -7.66
C SER A 151 22.83 13.58 -8.03
N GLU A 152 23.18 14.40 -7.03
CA GLU A 152 23.52 15.79 -7.23
C GLU A 152 25.03 15.99 -7.46
N LEU A 153 25.87 15.25 -6.74
CA LEU A 153 27.32 15.33 -6.88
C LEU A 153 27.89 14.36 -7.92
N GLY A 154 27.03 13.58 -8.57
CA GLY A 154 27.46 12.64 -9.60
C GLY A 154 28.34 11.49 -9.10
N LEU A 155 28.42 11.24 -7.79
CA LEU A 155 29.20 10.18 -7.18
C LEU A 155 28.55 8.79 -7.41
N ARG A 156 28.17 8.53 -8.65
CA ARG A 156 27.70 7.19 -9.05
C ARG A 156 28.89 6.28 -9.25
N PRO A 157 28.76 4.99 -8.91
CA PRO A 157 29.79 4.02 -9.27
C PRO A 157 30.10 4.13 -10.76
N VAL A 158 31.36 4.36 -11.10
CA VAL A 158 31.81 4.40 -12.48
C VAL A 158 31.86 2.96 -12.99
N HIS A 159 30.90 2.58 -13.84
CA HIS A 159 30.85 1.25 -14.45
C HIS A 159 31.67 1.17 -15.75
N HIS A 160 32.82 1.84 -15.79
CA HIS A 160 33.72 1.75 -16.91
C HIS A 160 34.69 0.57 -16.75
N GLN A 161 34.80 -0.25 -17.79
CA GLN A 161 35.72 -1.41 -17.80
C GLN A 161 37.11 -1.05 -18.32
N SER A 162 37.27 0.12 -18.92
CA SER A 162 38.58 0.58 -19.42
C SER A 162 39.12 1.71 -18.54
N GLU A 163 40.40 1.60 -18.14
CA GLU A 163 41.14 2.55 -17.32
C GLU A 163 41.03 3.99 -17.86
N TYR A 164 41.25 4.18 -19.16
CA TYR A 164 41.09 5.46 -19.86
C TYR A 164 39.73 6.15 -19.62
N ARG A 165 38.63 5.39 -19.50
CA ARG A 165 37.30 5.96 -19.23
C ARG A 165 37.09 6.24 -17.76
N CYS A 166 37.78 5.54 -16.88
CA CYS A 166 37.75 5.82 -15.44
C CYS A 166 38.47 7.12 -15.10
N ASP A 167 39.60 7.41 -15.79
CA ASP A 167 40.40 8.61 -15.59
C ASP A 167 39.71 9.88 -16.11
N GLY A 168 38.78 9.73 -17.07
CA GLY A 168 38.02 10.84 -17.64
C GLY A 168 36.74 11.21 -16.88
N HIS A 169 36.42 10.49 -15.80
CA HIS A 169 35.21 10.70 -15.01
C HIS A 169 35.54 11.32 -13.66
#